data_1ab7d600fb04cb4ce1c49889a59777e2
#
_entry.id   1ab7d600fb04cb4ce1c49889a59777e2
#
_cell.length_a   1.000
_cell.length_b   1.000
_cell.length_c   1.000
_cell.angle_alpha   90.00
_cell.angle_beta   90.00
_cell.angle_gamma   90.00
#
_symmetry.space_group_name_H-M   'P 1'
#
loop_
_entity.id
_entity.type
_entity.pdbx_description
1 polymer ?
#
loop_
_entity_poly.entity_id
_entity_poly.type
_entity_poly.pdbx_seq_one_letter_code
_entity_poly.pdbx_strand_id
1 'polypeptide(L)'
;SLISNRGCFGACSFCALTFHQGRIIQARSHESLIKEAKLLTEEPDFKGYIHDVGGPTADFRFPACEKQMDKGACKHRQCLFPEPCKNLRADHGDYIELLRKLRSLPKVKKVFIRSGIRFDYVLADSKGKFLKELCEHHVSGQLKVAPEHVADKVLKRMGKPTNQVYQKFVDAYEQMNRKLGKKQYLVPYLMSSHPG
;
A
#
# COMPACT_ATOMS: atom_id res chain seq x y z
N SER A 1 8.60 -13.69 -1.55
CA SER A 1 7.61 -12.66 -1.15
C SER A 1 7.06 -12.97 0.22
N LEU A 2 6.80 -11.92 1.01
CA LEU A 2 6.21 -12.02 2.34
C LEU A 2 4.80 -11.42 2.32
N ILE A 3 3.81 -12.19 2.73
CA ILE A 3 2.44 -11.69 2.89
C ILE A 3 2.31 -11.11 4.30
N SER A 4 2.23 -9.78 4.39
CA SER A 4 2.25 -9.06 5.65
C SER A 4 0.86 -8.80 6.26
N ASN A 5 -0.18 -8.80 5.42
CA ASN A 5 -1.54 -8.48 5.84
C ASN A 5 -2.60 -9.12 4.95
N ARG A 6 -3.83 -9.16 5.46
CA ARG A 6 -5.05 -9.55 4.78
C ARG A 6 -6.12 -8.48 4.99
N GLY A 7 -7.14 -8.47 4.14
CA GLY A 7 -8.21 -7.48 4.18
C GLY A 7 -7.88 -6.18 3.44
N CYS A 8 -8.91 -5.39 3.13
CA CYS A 8 -8.74 -4.09 2.48
C CYS A 8 -9.91 -3.16 2.82
N PHE A 9 -9.66 -2.07 3.50
CA PHE A 9 -10.69 -1.07 3.82
C PHE A 9 -10.97 -0.08 2.69
N GLY A 10 -10.29 -0.23 1.54
CA GLY A 10 -10.58 0.57 0.34
C GLY A 10 -11.99 0.36 -0.20
N ALA A 11 -12.50 -0.88 -0.09
CA ALA A 11 -13.89 -1.24 -0.44
C ALA A 11 -14.35 -0.75 -1.82
N CYS A 12 -13.46 -0.80 -2.82
CA CYS A 12 -13.79 -0.46 -4.19
C CYS A 12 -14.90 -1.37 -4.71
N SER A 13 -15.89 -0.81 -5.45
CA SER A 13 -17.11 -1.52 -5.83
C SER A 13 -16.90 -2.74 -6.72
N PHE A 14 -15.84 -2.75 -7.51
CA PHE A 14 -15.49 -3.83 -8.43
C PHE A 14 -14.61 -4.93 -7.82
N CYS A 15 -14.08 -4.72 -6.61
CA CYS A 15 -13.01 -5.55 -6.06
C CYS A 15 -13.54 -6.67 -5.16
N ALA A 16 -13.27 -7.93 -5.56
CA ALA A 16 -13.69 -9.11 -4.79
C ALA A 16 -12.92 -9.29 -3.47
N LEU A 17 -11.79 -8.65 -3.26
CA LEU A 17 -11.00 -8.76 -2.03
C LEU A 17 -11.80 -8.42 -0.78
N THR A 18 -12.68 -7.44 -0.87
CA THR A 18 -13.58 -7.05 0.23
C THR A 18 -14.51 -8.19 0.66
N PHE A 19 -14.96 -9.01 -0.30
CA PHE A 19 -15.88 -10.12 -0.01
C PHE A 19 -15.18 -11.29 0.65
N HIS A 20 -14.01 -11.71 0.16
CA HIS A 20 -13.36 -12.92 0.68
C HIS A 20 -12.29 -12.67 1.73
N GLN A 21 -11.79 -11.45 1.90
CA GLN A 21 -10.82 -11.11 2.96
C GLN A 21 -11.36 -10.11 3.99
N GLY A 22 -12.50 -9.46 3.69
CA GLY A 22 -13.10 -8.48 4.58
C GLY A 22 -12.47 -7.09 4.49
N ARG A 23 -13.06 -6.15 5.25
CA ARG A 23 -12.68 -4.73 5.28
C ARG A 23 -11.85 -4.33 6.49
N ILE A 24 -11.56 -5.27 7.39
CA ILE A 24 -10.73 -5.04 8.58
C ILE A 24 -9.38 -5.67 8.34
N ILE A 25 -8.34 -4.90 8.53
CA ILE A 25 -6.97 -5.37 8.29
C ILE A 25 -6.56 -6.37 9.37
N GLN A 26 -6.04 -7.49 8.92
CA GLN A 26 -5.39 -8.53 9.72
C GLN A 26 -3.92 -8.55 9.37
N ALA A 27 -3.08 -7.94 10.20
CA ALA A 27 -1.65 -7.86 9.95
C ALA A 27 -0.89 -8.94 10.75
N ARG A 28 0.12 -9.50 10.12
CA ARG A 28 1.06 -10.38 10.81
C ARG A 28 2.04 -9.55 11.65
N SER A 29 2.49 -10.10 12.77
CA SER A 29 3.51 -9.47 13.60
C SER A 29 4.84 -9.35 12.88
N HIS A 30 5.65 -8.38 13.28
CA HIS A 30 7.03 -8.23 12.77
C HIS A 30 7.84 -9.49 13.02
N GLU A 31 7.71 -10.08 14.22
CA GLU A 31 8.41 -11.32 14.59
C GLU A 31 8.12 -12.47 13.62
N SER A 32 6.84 -12.70 13.32
CA SER A 32 6.42 -13.72 12.37
C SER A 32 7.02 -13.52 10.98
N LEU A 33 7.02 -12.27 10.49
CA LEU A 33 7.57 -11.93 9.17
C LEU A 33 9.08 -12.01 9.13
N ILE A 34 9.77 -11.61 10.20
CA ILE A 34 11.21 -11.70 10.32
C ILE A 34 11.65 -13.18 10.37
N LYS A 35 10.92 -14.03 11.10
CA LYS A 35 11.18 -15.47 11.15
C LYS A 35 11.09 -16.09 9.76
N GLU A 36 10.04 -15.79 9.00
CA GLU A 36 9.87 -16.27 7.62
C GLU A 36 10.97 -15.71 6.69
N ALA A 37 11.32 -14.43 6.83
CA ALA A 37 12.40 -13.84 6.04
C ALA A 37 13.75 -14.50 6.29
N LYS A 38 14.06 -14.87 7.54
CA LYS A 38 15.29 -15.61 7.87
C LYS A 38 15.31 -16.97 7.17
N LEU A 39 14.19 -17.72 7.16
CA LEU A 39 14.11 -18.98 6.41
C LEU A 39 14.39 -18.76 4.91
N LEU A 40 13.82 -17.68 4.32
CA LEU A 40 14.11 -17.36 2.91
C LEU A 40 15.60 -17.09 2.66
N THR A 41 16.33 -16.51 3.63
CA THR A 41 17.76 -16.24 3.49
C THR A 41 18.63 -17.49 3.58
N GLU A 42 18.07 -18.62 4.03
CA GLU A 42 18.75 -19.92 4.14
C GLU A 42 18.61 -20.76 2.87
N GLU A 43 17.68 -20.38 1.96
CA GLU A 43 17.50 -21.08 0.70
C GLU A 43 18.76 -21.00 -0.18
N PRO A 44 19.19 -22.11 -0.81
CA PRO A 44 20.45 -22.17 -1.57
C PRO A 44 20.51 -21.17 -2.73
N ASP A 45 19.40 -20.82 -3.32
CA ASP A 45 19.26 -19.91 -4.46
C ASP A 45 18.93 -18.46 -4.06
N PHE A 46 18.91 -18.15 -2.77
CA PHE A 46 18.64 -16.80 -2.29
C PHE A 46 19.74 -15.81 -2.67
N LYS A 47 19.42 -14.84 -3.52
CA LYS A 47 20.37 -13.86 -4.07
C LYS A 47 20.39 -12.52 -3.31
N GLY A 48 19.73 -12.45 -2.17
CA GLY A 48 19.66 -11.24 -1.32
C GLY A 48 18.44 -10.35 -1.57
N TYR A 49 17.45 -10.80 -2.32
CA TYR A 49 16.30 -9.99 -2.69
C TYR A 49 15.00 -10.53 -2.09
N ILE A 50 14.34 -9.75 -1.25
CA ILE A 50 12.94 -9.95 -0.88
C ILE A 50 12.12 -9.18 -1.89
N HIS A 51 11.47 -9.89 -2.80
CA HIS A 51 10.81 -9.29 -3.98
C HIS A 51 9.52 -8.57 -3.68
N ASP A 52 8.87 -8.85 -2.55
CA ASP A 52 7.67 -8.16 -2.12
C ASP A 52 7.42 -8.37 -0.62
N VAL A 53 6.97 -7.32 0.04
CA VAL A 53 6.43 -7.35 1.41
C VAL A 53 5.08 -6.65 1.36
N GLY A 54 4.01 -7.42 1.24
CA GLY A 54 2.72 -6.82 0.97
C GLY A 54 1.52 -7.71 1.24
N GLY A 55 0.46 -7.40 0.55
CA GLY A 55 -0.84 -8.05 0.66
C GLY A 55 -1.81 -7.45 -0.35
N PRO A 56 -3.14 -7.52 -0.09
CA PRO A 56 -4.14 -6.89 -0.96
C PRO A 56 -3.88 -5.40 -1.21
N THR A 57 -3.35 -4.71 -0.20
CA THR A 57 -2.83 -3.34 -0.25
C THR A 57 -1.62 -3.32 0.69
N ALA A 58 -0.43 -3.13 0.15
CA ALA A 58 0.82 -3.38 0.87
C ALA A 58 0.98 -2.52 2.13
N ASP A 59 0.58 -1.27 2.03
CA ASP A 59 0.76 -0.25 3.07
C ASP A 59 -0.33 -0.24 4.15
N PHE A 60 -1.29 -1.20 4.11
CA PHE A 60 -2.31 -1.34 5.16
C PHE A 60 -1.82 -2.26 6.27
N ARG A 61 -1.51 -1.70 7.43
CA ARG A 61 -1.00 -2.47 8.58
C ARG A 61 -1.93 -2.50 9.78
N PHE A 62 -3.00 -1.68 9.78
CA PHE A 62 -3.94 -1.56 10.89
C PHE A 62 -5.38 -1.54 10.40
N PRO A 63 -6.36 -1.85 11.25
CA PRO A 63 -7.74 -1.44 11.04
C PRO A 63 -7.81 0.06 10.76
N ALA A 64 -8.73 0.48 9.90
CA ALA A 64 -8.82 1.87 9.45
C ALA A 64 -9.07 2.87 10.59
N CYS A 65 -9.70 2.44 11.68
CA CYS A 65 -9.95 3.24 12.88
C CYS A 65 -10.27 2.34 14.07
N GLU A 66 -10.22 2.89 15.28
CA GLU A 66 -10.56 2.16 16.52
C GLU A 66 -11.97 1.59 16.53
N LYS A 67 -12.94 2.33 15.94
CA LYS A 67 -14.32 1.84 15.84
C LYS A 67 -14.43 0.47 15.14
N GLN A 68 -13.54 0.17 14.19
CA GLN A 68 -13.55 -1.12 13.51
C GLN A 68 -13.25 -2.29 14.44
N MET A 69 -12.50 -2.07 15.52
CA MET A 69 -12.18 -3.11 16.50
C MET A 69 -13.41 -3.51 17.33
N ASP A 70 -14.27 -2.54 17.66
CA ASP A 70 -15.42 -2.78 18.54
C ASP A 70 -16.70 -3.09 17.77
N LYS A 71 -16.95 -2.33 16.68
CA LYS A 71 -18.24 -2.29 15.96
C LYS A 71 -18.17 -2.81 14.53
N GLY A 72 -16.99 -3.25 14.09
CA GLY A 72 -16.77 -3.67 12.72
C GLY A 72 -16.72 -2.54 11.70
N ALA A 73 -16.67 -2.90 10.42
CA ALA A 73 -16.62 -1.95 9.32
C ALA A 73 -17.96 -1.22 9.14
N CYS A 74 -17.92 0.07 8.81
CA CYS A 74 -19.10 0.89 8.56
C CYS A 74 -19.90 0.34 7.36
N LYS A 75 -21.24 0.17 7.54
CA LYS A 75 -22.12 -0.36 6.47
C LYS A 75 -22.27 0.61 5.29
N HIS A 76 -22.37 1.92 5.57
CA HIS A 76 -22.74 2.95 4.60
C HIS A 76 -21.64 3.97 4.30
N ARG A 77 -20.39 3.68 4.70
CA ARG A 77 -19.25 4.56 4.43
C ARG A 77 -18.00 3.75 4.12
N GLN A 78 -17.27 4.19 3.11
CA GLN A 78 -15.90 3.74 2.84
C GLN A 78 -14.90 4.60 3.64
N CYS A 79 -13.73 4.05 3.95
CA CYS A 79 -12.74 4.75 4.77
C CYS A 79 -11.95 5.82 3.99
N LEU A 80 -11.86 5.65 2.66
CA LEU A 80 -11.08 6.52 1.77
C LEU A 80 -11.94 7.22 0.70
N PHE A 81 -13.23 6.95 0.61
CA PHE A 81 -14.12 7.53 -0.39
C PHE A 81 -15.39 8.12 0.26
N PRO A 82 -15.90 9.28 -0.24
CA PRO A 82 -15.39 10.12 -1.34
C PRO A 82 -14.09 10.86 -0.99
N GLU A 83 -13.76 10.95 0.26
CA GLU A 83 -12.54 11.51 0.85
C GLU A 83 -12.16 10.71 2.11
N PRO A 84 -10.90 10.80 2.59
CA PRO A 84 -10.49 10.11 3.80
C PRO A 84 -11.42 10.44 4.98
N CYS A 85 -11.88 9.38 5.67
CA CYS A 85 -12.73 9.54 6.84
C CYS A 85 -11.97 10.29 7.95
N LYS A 86 -12.64 11.21 8.64
CA LYS A 86 -12.03 11.97 9.76
C LYS A 86 -11.46 11.08 10.89
N ASN A 87 -11.97 9.86 11.01
CA ASN A 87 -11.50 8.89 12.00
C ASN A 87 -10.46 7.92 11.41
N LEU A 88 -10.05 8.10 10.15
CA LEU A 88 -9.06 7.24 9.52
C LEU A 88 -7.71 7.39 10.22
N ARG A 89 -7.14 6.28 10.63
CA ARG A 89 -5.75 6.20 11.08
C ARG A 89 -4.84 6.06 9.86
N ALA A 90 -4.35 7.18 9.34
CA ALA A 90 -3.36 7.19 8.26
C ALA A 90 -1.95 7.26 8.87
N ASP A 91 -1.29 6.12 9.01
CA ASP A 91 0.04 6.02 9.63
C ASP A 91 0.82 4.86 9.02
N HIS A 92 1.99 5.14 8.48
CA HIS A 92 2.90 4.14 7.90
C HIS A 92 4.06 3.75 8.83
N GLY A 93 4.08 4.23 10.07
CA GLY A 93 5.18 4.01 11.00
C GLY A 93 5.52 2.53 11.21
N ASP A 94 4.52 1.69 11.44
CA ASP A 94 4.69 0.24 11.59
C ASP A 94 5.26 -0.41 10.33
N TYR A 95 4.76 -0.01 9.17
CA TYR A 95 5.24 -0.57 7.90
C TYR A 95 6.68 -0.16 7.59
N ILE A 96 7.03 1.10 7.83
CA ILE A 96 8.41 1.60 7.72
C ILE A 96 9.35 0.80 8.66
N GLU A 97 8.93 0.61 9.90
CA GLU A 97 9.72 -0.16 10.88
C GLU A 97 9.92 -1.62 10.43
N LEU A 98 8.86 -2.28 9.97
CA LEU A 98 8.94 -3.63 9.41
C LEU A 98 9.94 -3.71 8.25
N LEU A 99 9.82 -2.80 7.28
CA LEU A 99 10.69 -2.76 6.11
C LEU A 99 12.16 -2.55 6.49
N ARG A 100 12.43 -1.69 7.47
CA ARG A 100 13.78 -1.46 8.00
C ARG A 100 14.34 -2.68 8.70
N LYS A 101 13.56 -3.36 9.53
CA LYS A 101 13.95 -4.62 10.17
C LYS A 101 14.30 -5.70 9.14
N LEU A 102 13.47 -5.86 8.11
CA LEU A 102 13.72 -6.82 7.04
C LEU A 102 14.99 -6.48 6.24
N ARG A 103 15.20 -5.20 5.96
CA ARG A 103 16.36 -4.69 5.22
C ARG A 103 17.68 -4.86 6.00
N SER A 104 17.62 -4.90 7.33
CA SER A 104 18.80 -5.09 8.21
C SER A 104 19.17 -6.55 8.44
N LEU A 105 18.39 -7.50 7.92
CA LEU A 105 18.73 -8.92 8.08
C LEU A 105 20.01 -9.29 7.32
N PRO A 106 20.86 -10.17 7.90
CA PRO A 106 22.03 -10.71 7.19
C PRO A 106 21.62 -11.32 5.86
N LYS A 107 22.48 -11.20 4.85
CA LYS A 107 22.27 -11.66 3.46
C LYS A 107 21.17 -10.91 2.67
N VAL A 108 20.34 -10.07 3.30
CA VAL A 108 19.35 -9.25 2.58
C VAL A 108 20.01 -8.00 2.01
N LYS A 109 20.00 -7.87 0.69
CA LYS A 109 20.53 -6.71 -0.05
C LYS A 109 19.46 -5.68 -0.33
N LYS A 110 18.24 -6.12 -0.68
CA LYS A 110 17.11 -5.28 -1.02
C LYS A 110 15.78 -5.90 -0.61
N VAL A 111 14.87 -5.04 -0.20
CA VAL A 111 13.48 -5.38 0.09
C VAL A 111 12.61 -4.50 -0.79
N PHE A 112 11.85 -5.10 -1.69
CA PHE A 112 10.98 -4.38 -2.62
C PHE A 112 9.52 -4.44 -2.19
N ILE A 113 8.74 -3.47 -2.66
CA ILE A 113 7.29 -3.44 -2.60
C ILE A 113 6.79 -3.53 -4.03
N ARG A 114 6.15 -4.64 -4.38
CA ARG A 114 5.56 -4.90 -5.69
C ARG A 114 4.04 -5.06 -5.64
N SER A 115 3.50 -5.43 -4.50
CA SER A 115 2.07 -5.31 -4.21
C SER A 115 1.66 -3.85 -4.30
N GLY A 116 0.45 -3.58 -4.78
CA GLY A 116 -0.03 -2.22 -4.91
C GLY A 116 -0.07 -1.49 -3.57
N ILE A 117 0.32 -0.23 -3.57
CA ILE A 117 0.11 0.70 -2.46
C ILE A 117 -1.15 1.54 -2.72
N ARG A 118 -1.72 2.04 -1.65
CA ARG A 118 -2.87 2.94 -1.75
C ARG A 118 -2.41 4.39 -1.71
N PHE A 119 -2.28 5.02 -2.87
CA PHE A 119 -1.71 6.36 -3.01
C PHE A 119 -2.48 7.45 -2.27
N ASP A 120 -3.81 7.36 -2.18
CA ASP A 120 -4.65 8.28 -1.41
C ASP A 120 -4.45 8.10 0.11
N TYR A 121 -4.16 6.88 0.58
CA TYR A 121 -3.77 6.62 1.97
C TYR A 121 -2.38 7.17 2.28
N VAL A 122 -1.44 7.06 1.34
CA VAL A 122 -0.10 7.68 1.47
C VAL A 122 -0.21 9.20 1.62
N LEU A 123 -1.07 9.85 0.82
CA LEU A 123 -1.31 11.29 0.91
C LEU A 123 -2.04 11.72 2.20
N ALA A 124 -2.84 10.83 2.79
CA ALA A 124 -3.56 11.09 4.03
C ALA A 124 -2.65 11.00 5.28
N ASP A 125 -1.47 10.40 5.18
CA ASP A 125 -0.50 10.33 6.27
C ASP A 125 0.22 11.67 6.44
N SER A 126 -0.20 12.43 7.46
CA SER A 126 0.37 13.75 7.77
C SER A 126 1.85 13.73 8.14
N LYS A 127 2.40 12.59 8.54
CA LYS A 127 3.83 12.45 8.84
C LYS A 127 4.71 12.46 7.59
N GLY A 128 4.16 12.05 6.44
CA GLY A 128 4.79 12.13 5.12
C GLY A 128 6.10 11.36 4.94
N LYS A 129 6.47 10.49 5.88
CA LYS A 129 7.77 9.80 5.88
C LYS A 129 7.84 8.61 4.94
N PHE A 130 6.68 8.00 4.64
CA PHE A 130 6.62 6.76 3.87
C PHE A 130 7.09 6.94 2.43
N LEU A 131 6.71 8.02 1.77
CA LEU A 131 7.09 8.25 0.38
C LEU A 131 8.60 8.31 0.19
N LYS A 132 9.31 8.95 1.13
CA LYS A 132 10.79 8.99 1.11
C LYS A 132 11.36 7.58 1.29
N GLU A 133 10.96 6.85 2.32
CA GLU A 133 11.42 5.48 2.58
C GLU A 133 11.17 4.56 1.37
N LEU A 134 9.97 4.66 0.79
CA LEU A 134 9.56 3.90 -0.39
C LEU A 134 10.50 4.16 -1.58
N CYS A 135 10.66 5.42 -1.99
CA CYS A 135 11.47 5.80 -3.14
C CYS A 135 12.95 5.52 -2.91
N GLU A 136 13.44 5.72 -1.69
CA GLU A 136 14.87 5.56 -1.38
C GLU A 136 15.29 4.09 -1.38
N HIS A 137 14.44 3.18 -0.90
CA HIS A 137 14.84 1.81 -0.57
C HIS A 137 14.04 0.69 -1.23
N HIS A 138 12.77 0.92 -1.61
CA HIS A 138 11.83 -0.17 -1.86
C HIS A 138 11.26 -0.26 -3.27
N VAL A 139 11.61 0.68 -4.14
CA VAL A 139 11.20 0.65 -5.56
C VAL A 139 12.32 0.08 -6.42
N SER A 140 11.98 -0.89 -7.28
CA SER A 140 12.93 -1.55 -8.19
C SER A 140 13.00 -0.91 -9.58
N GLY A 141 12.83 0.42 -9.66
CA GLY A 141 12.75 1.19 -10.92
C GLY A 141 11.32 1.49 -11.37
N GLN A 142 10.35 0.67 -10.98
CA GLN A 142 8.94 0.87 -11.29
C GLN A 142 8.08 0.63 -10.04
N LEU A 143 7.13 1.53 -9.81
CA LEU A 143 6.11 1.40 -8.77
C LEU A 143 4.74 1.25 -9.42
N LYS A 144 4.06 0.14 -9.14
CA LYS A 144 2.68 -0.09 -9.58
C LYS A 144 1.71 0.62 -8.65
N VAL A 145 0.81 1.39 -9.23
CA VAL A 145 -0.31 2.05 -8.54
C VAL A 145 -1.59 1.83 -9.32
N ALA A 146 -2.72 1.83 -8.64
CA ALA A 146 -4.00 1.50 -9.24
C ALA A 146 -4.97 2.70 -9.17
N PRO A 147 -4.82 3.73 -10.03
CA PRO A 147 -5.84 4.78 -10.18
C PRO A 147 -7.15 4.23 -10.76
N GLU A 148 -7.08 3.16 -11.54
CA GLU A 148 -8.13 2.41 -12.22
C GLU A 148 -8.77 3.14 -13.40
N HIS A 149 -8.97 4.45 -13.32
CA HIS A 149 -9.54 5.28 -14.39
C HIS A 149 -9.08 6.74 -14.26
N VAL A 150 -9.35 7.55 -15.29
CA VAL A 150 -9.05 8.99 -15.32
C VAL A 150 -10.31 9.86 -15.23
N ALA A 151 -11.47 9.32 -15.61
CA ALA A 151 -12.74 10.06 -15.56
C ALA A 151 -13.37 9.99 -14.18
N ASP A 152 -13.58 11.12 -13.53
CA ASP A 152 -14.13 11.20 -12.17
C ASP A 152 -15.54 10.60 -12.04
N LYS A 153 -16.33 10.65 -13.10
CA LYS A 153 -17.65 10.00 -13.13
C LYS A 153 -17.55 8.49 -12.91
N VAL A 154 -16.55 7.85 -13.54
CA VAL A 154 -16.26 6.41 -13.40
C VAL A 154 -15.63 6.12 -12.04
N LEU A 155 -14.63 6.91 -11.63
CA LEU A 155 -13.97 6.79 -10.33
C LEU A 155 -14.96 6.87 -9.16
N LYS A 156 -15.95 7.76 -9.25
CA LYS A 156 -17.04 7.86 -8.27
C LYS A 156 -17.82 6.55 -8.15
N ARG A 157 -18.15 5.90 -9.26
CA ARG A 157 -18.84 4.60 -9.25
C ARG A 157 -17.97 3.46 -8.73
N MET A 158 -16.67 3.55 -8.97
CA MET A 158 -15.70 2.60 -8.45
C MET A 158 -15.46 2.74 -6.93
N GLY A 159 -15.83 3.87 -6.32
CA GLY A 159 -15.45 4.21 -4.96
C GLY A 159 -13.95 4.51 -4.84
N LYS A 160 -13.39 5.14 -5.87
CA LYS A 160 -11.98 5.57 -5.94
C LYS A 160 -11.88 7.08 -5.81
N PRO A 161 -10.74 7.61 -5.33
CA PRO A 161 -10.50 9.04 -5.28
C PRO A 161 -10.52 9.64 -6.68
N THR A 162 -10.76 10.95 -6.77
CA THR A 162 -10.73 11.69 -8.03
C THR A 162 -9.36 11.63 -8.70
N ASN A 163 -9.33 11.86 -10.02
CA ASN A 163 -8.06 11.92 -10.76
C ASN A 163 -7.12 13.01 -10.22
N GLN A 164 -7.66 14.11 -9.68
CA GLN A 164 -6.85 15.14 -9.03
C GLN A 164 -6.04 14.61 -7.85
N VAL A 165 -6.59 13.71 -7.05
CA VAL A 165 -5.86 13.06 -5.93
C VAL A 165 -4.71 12.21 -6.47
N TYR A 166 -4.94 11.49 -7.55
CA TYR A 166 -3.88 10.72 -8.21
C TYR A 166 -2.77 11.64 -8.75
N GLN A 167 -3.12 12.76 -9.41
CA GLN A 167 -2.12 13.72 -9.90
C GLN A 167 -1.26 14.29 -8.75
N LYS A 168 -1.87 14.62 -7.61
CA LYS A 168 -1.10 15.05 -6.41
C LYS A 168 -0.09 14.00 -5.97
N PHE A 169 -0.44 12.73 -6.04
CA PHE A 169 0.50 11.65 -5.73
C PHE A 169 1.62 11.55 -6.78
N VAL A 170 1.30 11.67 -8.06
CA VAL A 170 2.29 11.69 -9.16
C VAL A 170 3.31 12.79 -8.92
N ASP A 171 2.83 14.02 -8.67
CA ASP A 171 3.70 15.17 -8.42
C ASP A 171 4.62 14.96 -7.21
N ALA A 172 4.06 14.45 -6.12
CA ALA A 172 4.83 14.15 -4.90
C ALA A 172 5.89 13.06 -5.14
N TYR A 173 5.54 12.01 -5.88
CA TYR A 173 6.44 10.92 -6.23
C TYR A 173 7.59 11.40 -7.13
N GLU A 174 7.29 12.19 -8.15
CA GLU A 174 8.30 12.76 -9.04
C GLU A 174 9.23 13.73 -8.32
N GLN A 175 8.68 14.61 -7.47
CA GLN A 175 9.49 15.51 -6.65
C GLN A 175 10.42 14.74 -5.71
N MET A 176 9.94 13.66 -5.09
CA MET A 176 10.76 12.83 -4.22
C MET A 176 11.90 12.17 -5.01
N ASN A 177 11.62 11.62 -6.18
CA ASN A 177 12.65 11.03 -7.04
C ASN A 177 13.69 12.05 -7.49
N ARG A 178 13.28 13.27 -7.85
CA ARG A 178 14.23 14.37 -8.16
C ARG A 178 15.13 14.69 -6.97
N LYS A 179 14.56 14.81 -5.76
CA LYS A 179 15.34 15.08 -4.53
C LYS A 179 16.35 13.97 -4.22
N LEU A 180 15.99 12.71 -4.52
CA LEU A 180 16.84 11.55 -4.27
C LEU A 180 17.81 11.25 -5.44
N GLY A 181 17.74 11.99 -6.55
CA GLY A 181 18.53 11.73 -7.76
C GLY A 181 18.22 10.37 -8.41
N LYS A 182 16.98 9.89 -8.29
CA LYS A 182 16.57 8.58 -8.80
C LYS A 182 15.68 8.68 -10.04
N LYS A 183 15.81 7.69 -10.93
CA LYS A 183 14.94 7.47 -12.08
C LYS A 183 14.03 6.28 -11.79
N GLN A 184 12.84 6.56 -11.29
CA GLN A 184 11.83 5.56 -10.97
C GLN A 184 10.49 6.00 -11.56
N TYR A 185 9.78 5.07 -12.18
CA TYR A 185 8.57 5.36 -12.94
C TYR A 185 7.33 4.81 -12.25
N LEU A 186 6.21 5.52 -12.36
CA LEU A 186 4.90 5.00 -12.00
C LEU A 186 4.36 4.17 -13.15
N VAL A 187 3.79 3.01 -12.82
CA VAL A 187 3.06 2.16 -13.75
C VAL A 187 1.61 2.13 -13.31
N PRO A 188 0.74 2.96 -13.90
CA PRO A 188 -0.67 3.00 -13.54
C PRO A 188 -1.39 1.76 -14.05
N TYR A 189 -2.15 1.14 -13.17
CA TYR A 189 -3.10 0.10 -13.55
C TYR A 189 -4.45 0.74 -13.88
N LEU A 190 -4.93 0.48 -15.08
CA LEU A 190 -6.17 1.04 -15.60
C LEU A 190 -7.15 -0.07 -15.98
N MET A 191 -8.42 0.15 -15.69
CA MET A 191 -9.52 -0.74 -16.01
C MET A 191 -10.37 -0.13 -17.10
N SER A 192 -10.61 -0.89 -18.17
CA SER A 192 -11.55 -0.52 -19.23
C SER A 192 -12.94 -1.13 -18.99
N SER A 193 -13.92 -0.60 -19.68
CA SER A 193 -15.30 -1.14 -19.73
C SER A 193 -16.04 -1.19 -18.38
N HIS A 194 -15.64 -0.38 -17.40
CA HIS A 194 -16.43 -0.18 -16.20
C HIS A 194 -17.64 0.71 -16.50
N PRO A 195 -18.85 0.39 -15.97
CA PRO A 195 -20.03 1.23 -16.16
C PRO A 195 -19.83 2.68 -15.68
N GLY A 196 -20.17 3.65 -16.52
CA GLY A 196 -20.02 5.10 -16.25
C GLY A 196 -19.47 5.87 -17.43
#